data_1ef6600b616725c3a085d87f8cfb78c5
#
_entry.id   1ef6600b616725c3a085d87f8cfb78c5
#
_cell.length_a   1.000
_cell.length_b   1.000
_cell.length_c   1.000
_cell.angle_alpha   90.00
_cell.angle_beta   90.00
_cell.angle_gamma   90.00
#
_symmetry.space_group_name_H-M   'P 1'
#
loop_
_entity.id
_entity.type
_entity.pdbx_description
1 polymer ?
#
loop_
_entity_poly.entity_id
_entity_poly.type
_entity_poly.pdbx_seq_one_letter_code
_entity_poly.pdbx_strand_id
1 'polypeptide(L)'
;SDPLVQITAEESGEHVIAGAGELHLEICLKDLQEDFMKGAPVKISEPVVSYKETVTEESSQVCLSKSPNKHNRLFCQAAPLGQKLCEEIDDFTVTPNPVDSKAQARYLAENHDMDPGECGPKKLWAFGPDTTGPNFMIDATHGVAYLNEIKESCVSGFQWATKAGPLCDEGMRGVCFRILDVTLHADAIHRGMGQILPTARKVCFASYLTAKPALVEPLYMADISCPLDVAGNVYGVLSRRRGEIVEEIPKPGTPMTAIRAYLPVKESFGFTADLRSHTGGKAFPQCVFDHWEVIRGDPTDPSSMPGEVVTQTRKRKALSEGIPPLDRFLDRL
;
A
#
# COMPACT_ATOMS: atom_id res chain seq x y z
N SER A 1 11.36 11.60 -21.16
CA SER A 1 11.10 12.99 -20.80
C SER A 1 9.68 13.24 -20.27
N ASP A 2 8.87 12.21 -20.12
CA ASP A 2 7.56 12.32 -19.48
C ASP A 2 7.73 12.27 -17.95
N PRO A 3 7.33 13.32 -17.21
CA PRO A 3 7.48 13.37 -15.75
C PRO A 3 6.55 12.42 -15.00
N LEU A 4 5.51 11.89 -15.65
CA LEU A 4 4.56 10.95 -15.06
C LEU A 4 5.03 9.49 -15.14
N VAL A 5 6.10 9.20 -15.87
CA VAL A 5 6.67 7.87 -15.99
C VAL A 5 7.74 7.66 -14.93
N GLN A 6 7.60 6.59 -14.15
CA GLN A 6 8.63 6.15 -13.21
C GLN A 6 9.34 4.93 -13.77
N ILE A 7 10.66 4.92 -13.70
CA ILE A 7 11.49 3.80 -14.17
C ILE A 7 12.33 3.30 -12.99
N THR A 8 12.23 2.00 -12.73
CA THR A 8 13.03 1.32 -11.73
C THR A 8 13.84 0.20 -12.39
N ALA A 9 15.13 0.13 -12.13
CA ALA A 9 15.95 -1.00 -12.53
C ALA A 9 16.00 -2.01 -11.39
N GLU A 10 15.65 -3.26 -11.67
CA GLU A 10 15.72 -4.35 -10.71
C GLU A 10 17.11 -5.02 -10.74
N GLU A 11 17.47 -5.71 -9.66
CA GLU A 11 18.74 -6.46 -9.56
C GLU A 11 18.82 -7.58 -10.60
N SER A 12 17.68 -8.06 -11.08
CA SER A 12 17.58 -9.03 -12.18
C SER A 12 18.07 -8.50 -13.53
N GLY A 13 18.30 -7.18 -13.66
CA GLY A 13 18.62 -6.50 -14.92
C GLY A 13 17.37 -6.15 -15.74
N GLU A 14 16.17 -6.36 -15.21
CA GLU A 14 14.92 -5.94 -15.81
C GLU A 14 14.61 -4.48 -15.46
N HIS A 15 13.92 -3.79 -16.36
CA HIS A 15 13.47 -2.43 -16.13
C HIS A 15 11.95 -2.43 -15.97
N VAL A 16 11.46 -1.91 -14.86
CA VAL A 16 10.03 -1.72 -14.60
C VAL A 16 9.65 -0.29 -14.95
N ILE A 17 8.68 -0.15 -15.84
CA ILE A 17 8.13 1.15 -16.25
C ILE A 17 6.74 1.27 -15.64
N ALA A 18 6.54 2.26 -14.78
CA ALA A 18 5.24 2.57 -14.19
C ALA A 18 4.66 3.85 -14.82
N GLY A 19 3.39 3.80 -15.17
CA GLY A 19 2.64 4.90 -15.78
C GLY A 19 1.21 4.98 -15.25
N ALA A 20 0.49 6.02 -15.67
CA ALA A 20 -0.84 6.34 -15.18
C ALA A 20 -1.97 5.45 -15.73
N GLY A 21 -1.68 4.55 -16.67
CA GLY A 21 -2.67 3.63 -17.26
C GLY A 21 -2.15 2.90 -18.48
N GLU A 22 -2.99 2.00 -19.02
CA GLU A 22 -2.65 1.11 -20.14
C GLU A 22 -2.18 1.90 -21.37
N LEU A 23 -2.97 2.87 -21.82
CA LEU A 23 -2.65 3.68 -23.00
C LEU A 23 -1.34 4.46 -22.83
N HIS A 24 -1.11 4.98 -21.64
CA HIS A 24 0.12 5.71 -21.33
C HIS A 24 1.35 4.80 -21.46
N LEU A 25 1.27 3.60 -20.89
CA LEU A 25 2.35 2.61 -21.00
C LEU A 25 2.58 2.14 -22.44
N GLU A 26 1.52 1.91 -23.20
CA GLU A 26 1.61 1.53 -24.63
C GLU A 26 2.33 2.61 -25.45
N ILE A 27 1.99 3.89 -25.25
CA ILE A 27 2.64 5.01 -25.92
C ILE A 27 4.13 5.06 -25.54
N CYS A 28 4.43 5.00 -24.25
CA CYS A 28 5.83 5.04 -23.77
C CYS A 28 6.67 3.87 -24.31
N LEU A 29 6.10 2.68 -24.38
CA LEU A 29 6.79 1.49 -24.93
C LEU A 29 6.98 1.61 -26.44
N LYS A 30 6.00 2.15 -27.14
CA LYS A 30 6.09 2.39 -28.59
C LYS A 30 7.17 3.43 -28.91
N ASP A 31 7.18 4.56 -28.21
CA ASP A 31 8.20 5.60 -28.39
C ASP A 31 9.60 5.06 -28.05
N LEU A 32 9.71 4.26 -26.97
CA LEU A 32 10.98 3.61 -26.62
C LEU A 32 11.47 2.72 -27.77
N GLN A 33 10.60 1.90 -28.34
CA GLN A 33 10.97 0.93 -29.36
C GLN A 33 11.25 1.59 -30.72
N GLU A 34 10.40 2.53 -31.15
CA GLU A 34 10.51 3.17 -32.47
C GLU A 34 11.58 4.27 -32.50
N ASP A 35 11.52 5.21 -31.55
CA ASP A 35 12.36 6.41 -31.58
C ASP A 35 13.74 6.20 -30.95
N PHE A 36 13.80 5.54 -29.78
CA PHE A 36 15.05 5.41 -29.04
C PHE A 36 15.83 4.14 -29.39
N MET A 37 15.15 3.02 -29.54
CA MET A 37 15.77 1.73 -29.87
C MET A 37 15.82 1.43 -31.36
N LYS A 38 15.30 2.32 -32.20
CA LYS A 38 15.32 2.20 -33.67
C LYS A 38 14.81 0.85 -34.19
N GLY A 39 13.74 0.34 -33.57
CA GLY A 39 13.13 -0.93 -33.94
C GLY A 39 13.83 -2.19 -33.39
N ALA A 40 14.78 -2.06 -32.48
CA ALA A 40 15.37 -3.23 -31.83
C ALA A 40 14.29 -4.01 -31.03
N PRO A 41 14.31 -5.34 -31.04
CA PRO A 41 13.30 -6.14 -30.35
C PRO A 41 13.43 -5.97 -28.85
N VAL A 42 12.32 -5.61 -28.20
CA VAL A 42 12.18 -5.50 -26.74
C VAL A 42 11.25 -6.60 -26.26
N LYS A 43 11.64 -7.35 -25.25
CA LYS A 43 10.78 -8.31 -24.60
C LYS A 43 9.96 -7.58 -23.53
N ILE A 44 8.67 -7.46 -23.75
CA ILE A 44 7.73 -6.81 -22.85
C ILE A 44 6.95 -7.91 -22.11
N SER A 45 6.89 -7.82 -20.78
CA SER A 45 6.02 -8.67 -19.95
C SER A 45 4.59 -8.12 -19.92
N GLU A 46 3.66 -8.94 -19.46
CA GLU A 46 2.29 -8.45 -19.22
C GLU A 46 2.30 -7.33 -18.15
N PRO A 47 1.42 -6.32 -18.31
CA PRO A 47 1.33 -5.24 -17.34
C PRO A 47 0.88 -5.77 -15.97
N VAL A 48 1.48 -5.24 -14.93
CA VAL A 48 1.19 -5.62 -13.55
C VAL A 48 0.71 -4.42 -12.75
N VAL A 49 -0.17 -4.68 -11.79
CA VAL A 49 -0.69 -3.65 -10.89
C VAL A 49 0.13 -3.67 -9.60
N SER A 50 0.46 -2.50 -9.09
CA SER A 50 1.07 -2.37 -7.76
C SER A 50 -0.03 -2.51 -6.70
N TYR A 51 0.14 -3.48 -5.82
CA TYR A 51 -0.69 -3.66 -4.63
C TYR A 51 -0.02 -3.00 -3.43
N LYS A 52 -0.79 -2.85 -2.34
CA LYS A 52 -0.24 -2.44 -1.04
C LYS A 52 -0.62 -3.45 0.03
N GLU A 53 0.24 -3.60 1.02
CA GLU A 53 0.01 -4.45 2.18
C GLU A 53 -0.61 -3.64 3.32
N THR A 54 -1.65 -4.14 3.99
CA THR A 54 -2.35 -3.48 5.09
C THR A 54 -2.73 -4.47 6.18
N VAL A 55 -3.29 -3.95 7.27
CA VAL A 55 -3.90 -4.73 8.34
C VAL A 55 -5.34 -4.29 8.54
N THR A 56 -6.21 -5.21 8.95
CA THR A 56 -7.63 -4.92 9.16
C THR A 56 -8.04 -4.87 10.62
N GLU A 57 -7.24 -5.43 11.50
CA GLU A 57 -7.48 -5.47 12.94
C GLU A 57 -6.21 -5.08 13.71
N GLU A 58 -6.34 -4.82 14.99
CA GLU A 58 -5.18 -4.64 15.88
C GLU A 58 -4.50 -5.99 16.13
N SER A 59 -3.19 -5.98 16.33
CA SER A 59 -2.42 -7.19 16.66
C SER A 59 -3.07 -7.96 17.81
N SER A 60 -3.29 -9.25 17.60
CA SER A 60 -3.93 -10.13 18.60
C SER A 60 -3.11 -10.26 19.91
N GLN A 61 -1.86 -9.89 19.89
CA GLN A 61 -0.94 -9.90 21.02
C GLN A 61 0.15 -8.85 20.86
N VAL A 62 0.77 -8.47 21.97
CA VAL A 62 2.00 -7.68 21.96
C VAL A 62 3.14 -8.53 21.41
N CYS A 63 3.76 -8.09 20.35
CA CYS A 63 4.85 -8.81 19.70
C CYS A 63 6.20 -8.39 20.27
N LEU A 64 7.02 -9.37 20.60
CA LEU A 64 8.38 -9.21 21.07
C LEU A 64 9.38 -9.65 20.02
N SER A 65 10.39 -8.81 19.77
CA SER A 65 11.58 -9.23 19.04
C SER A 65 12.86 -8.85 19.78
N LYS A 66 13.81 -9.78 19.77
CA LYS A 66 15.13 -9.62 20.40
C LYS A 66 16.15 -9.21 19.35
N SER A 67 17.10 -8.36 19.76
CA SER A 67 18.23 -8.00 18.90
C SER A 67 19.13 -9.21 18.61
N PRO A 68 19.95 -9.21 17.54
CA PRO A 68 20.85 -10.30 17.21
C PRO A 68 21.77 -10.70 18.38
N ASN A 69 22.22 -9.72 19.17
CA ASN A 69 23.01 -9.97 20.38
C ASN A 69 22.16 -10.40 21.60
N LYS A 70 20.83 -10.46 21.49
CA LYS A 70 19.84 -10.84 22.52
C LYS A 70 19.79 -9.94 23.76
N HIS A 71 20.48 -8.80 23.75
CA HIS A 71 20.52 -7.87 24.88
C HIS A 71 19.38 -6.85 24.86
N ASN A 72 18.84 -6.54 23.68
CA ASN A 72 17.75 -5.59 23.54
C ASN A 72 16.46 -6.30 23.14
N ARG A 73 15.32 -5.76 23.60
CA ARG A 73 13.98 -6.27 23.31
C ARG A 73 13.09 -5.10 22.94
N LEU A 74 12.36 -5.25 21.82
CA LEU A 74 11.34 -4.31 21.39
C LEU A 74 9.96 -4.98 21.46
N PHE A 75 9.00 -4.28 22.02
CA PHE A 75 7.61 -4.69 22.11
C PHE A 75 6.75 -3.77 21.26
N CYS A 76 6.01 -4.34 20.34
CA CYS A 76 5.23 -3.57 19.37
C CYS A 76 3.86 -4.19 19.14
N GLN A 77 2.90 -3.35 18.78
CA GLN A 77 1.60 -3.73 18.20
C GLN A 77 1.36 -2.95 16.91
N ALA A 78 0.65 -3.56 15.98
CA ALA A 78 0.16 -2.91 14.78
C ALA A 78 -1.36 -2.74 14.87
N ALA A 79 -1.88 -1.65 14.30
CA ALA A 79 -3.29 -1.36 14.18
C ALA A 79 -3.60 -0.65 12.85
N PRO A 80 -4.83 -0.76 12.31
CA PRO A 80 -5.20 -0.03 11.11
C PRO A 80 -5.33 1.47 11.39
N LEU A 81 -4.92 2.31 10.41
CA LEU A 81 -5.09 3.79 10.47
C LEU A 81 -6.43 4.20 9.87
N GLY A 82 -7.22 3.47 9.27
CA GLY A 82 -8.42 3.89 8.57
C GLY A 82 -8.14 4.60 7.23
N GLN A 83 -9.05 4.41 6.30
CA GLN A 83 -8.90 4.88 4.92
C GLN A 83 -8.86 6.41 4.81
N LYS A 84 -9.76 7.10 5.53
CA LYS A 84 -9.84 8.56 5.51
C LYS A 84 -8.53 9.23 5.91
N LEU A 85 -7.87 8.73 6.96
CA LEU A 85 -6.58 9.26 7.40
C LEU A 85 -5.48 9.01 6.35
N CYS A 86 -5.50 7.86 5.69
CA CYS A 86 -4.56 7.57 4.62
C CYS A 86 -4.72 8.52 3.43
N GLU A 87 -5.95 8.85 3.05
CA GLU A 87 -6.26 9.81 1.99
C GLU A 87 -5.79 11.23 2.38
N GLU A 88 -6.04 11.65 3.62
CA GLU A 88 -5.59 12.94 4.15
C GLU A 88 -4.04 13.07 4.21
N ILE A 89 -3.34 11.95 4.40
CA ILE A 89 -1.87 11.92 4.31
C ILE A 89 -1.42 12.03 2.86
N ASP A 90 -2.06 11.32 1.94
CA ASP A 90 -1.75 11.40 0.51
C ASP A 90 -1.99 12.81 -0.05
N ASP A 91 -3.05 13.49 0.40
CA ASP A 91 -3.39 14.88 0.02
C ASP A 91 -2.58 15.93 0.78
N PHE A 92 -1.65 15.52 1.64
CA PHE A 92 -0.85 16.41 2.48
C PHE A 92 -1.65 17.30 3.45
N THR A 93 -2.89 16.95 3.76
CA THR A 93 -3.67 17.56 4.84
C THR A 93 -3.05 17.23 6.19
N VAL A 94 -2.62 15.98 6.37
CA VAL A 94 -1.80 15.51 7.48
C VAL A 94 -0.38 15.29 6.97
N THR A 95 0.60 16.00 7.54
CA THR A 95 1.98 16.00 7.03
C THR A 95 2.99 15.61 8.11
N PRO A 96 4.14 15.03 7.72
CA PRO A 96 5.22 14.73 8.67
C PRO A 96 5.85 15.97 9.31
N ASN A 97 5.79 17.11 8.62
CA ASN A 97 6.37 18.38 9.09
C ASN A 97 5.31 19.50 9.09
N PRO A 98 4.32 19.46 9.99
CA PRO A 98 3.28 20.47 10.05
C PRO A 98 3.82 21.79 10.59
N VAL A 99 3.22 22.91 10.15
CA VAL A 99 3.54 24.25 10.68
C VAL A 99 3.21 24.34 12.18
N ASP A 100 2.10 23.74 12.60
CA ASP A 100 1.71 23.60 14.01
C ASP A 100 1.46 22.11 14.35
N SER A 101 2.46 21.50 14.96
CA SER A 101 2.40 20.09 15.39
C SER A 101 1.36 19.81 16.49
N LYS A 102 1.00 20.84 17.29
CA LYS A 102 -0.03 20.67 18.32
C LYS A 102 -1.43 20.72 17.72
N ALA A 103 -1.63 21.57 16.71
CA ALA A 103 -2.90 21.62 15.98
C ALA A 103 -3.14 20.30 15.24
N GLN A 104 -2.12 19.76 14.57
CA GLN A 104 -2.22 18.44 13.91
C GLN A 104 -2.51 17.32 14.91
N ALA A 105 -1.87 17.30 16.08
CA ALA A 105 -2.13 16.31 17.11
C ALA A 105 -3.58 16.35 17.62
N ARG A 106 -4.16 17.54 17.80
CA ARG A 106 -5.58 17.70 18.15
C ARG A 106 -6.48 17.21 17.01
N TYR A 107 -6.15 17.58 15.79
CA TYR A 107 -6.90 17.15 14.60
C TYR A 107 -6.97 15.62 14.49
N LEU A 108 -5.84 14.93 14.69
CA LEU A 108 -5.77 13.46 14.68
C LEU A 108 -6.62 12.85 15.81
N ALA A 109 -6.58 13.43 17.01
CA ALA A 109 -7.40 12.95 18.13
C ALA A 109 -8.91 13.16 17.92
N GLU A 110 -9.31 14.33 17.38
CA GLU A 110 -10.71 14.70 17.22
C GLU A 110 -11.39 14.02 16.01
N ASN A 111 -10.65 13.77 14.92
CA ASN A 111 -11.23 13.30 13.66
C ASN A 111 -10.92 11.83 13.35
N HIS A 112 -9.95 11.22 14.03
CA HIS A 112 -9.47 9.86 13.74
C HIS A 112 -9.40 8.96 14.98
N ASP A 113 -10.05 9.33 16.07
CA ASP A 113 -10.12 8.57 17.33
C ASP A 113 -8.76 8.11 17.87
N MET A 114 -7.70 8.86 17.57
CA MET A 114 -6.35 8.56 18.07
C MET A 114 -6.16 9.12 19.48
N ASP A 115 -5.37 8.43 20.30
CA ASP A 115 -5.07 8.93 21.64
C ASP A 115 -4.30 10.26 21.57
N PRO A 116 -4.82 11.35 22.18
CA PRO A 116 -4.14 12.65 22.20
C PRO A 116 -2.72 12.58 22.78
N GLY A 117 -2.49 11.64 23.70
CA GLY A 117 -1.17 11.40 24.30
C GLY A 117 -0.16 10.80 23.31
N GLU A 118 -0.61 9.98 22.37
CA GLU A 118 0.21 9.32 21.36
C GLU A 118 0.41 10.16 20.08
N CYS A 119 -0.54 11.03 19.76
CA CYS A 119 -0.46 11.89 18.56
C CYS A 119 0.46 13.10 18.72
N GLY A 120 1.00 13.34 19.90
CA GLY A 120 1.88 14.48 20.18
C GLY A 120 3.16 14.45 19.35
N PRO A 121 3.78 15.63 19.09
CA PRO A 121 4.95 15.74 18.21
C PRO A 121 6.20 15.01 18.73
N LYS A 122 6.21 14.61 19.98
CA LYS A 122 7.28 13.80 20.57
C LYS A 122 7.01 12.30 20.45
N LYS A 123 5.76 11.91 20.30
CA LYS A 123 5.30 10.52 20.32
C LYS A 123 5.11 9.95 18.92
N LEU A 124 4.60 10.73 17.98
CA LEU A 124 4.55 10.36 16.56
C LEU A 124 5.96 10.53 15.99
N TRP A 125 6.68 9.42 15.82
CA TRP A 125 8.08 9.43 15.43
C TRP A 125 8.28 9.59 13.92
N ALA A 126 7.49 8.90 13.13
CA ALA A 126 7.69 8.90 11.69
C ALA A 126 6.42 8.53 10.91
N PHE A 127 6.37 9.02 9.70
CA PHE A 127 5.54 8.56 8.60
C PHE A 127 6.37 7.61 7.72
N GLY A 128 5.78 6.63 7.09
CA GLY A 128 6.49 5.68 6.20
C GLY A 128 5.57 5.09 5.13
N PRO A 129 6.13 4.55 4.06
CA PRO A 129 7.55 4.57 3.69
C PRO A 129 8.02 5.95 3.21
N ASP A 130 9.34 6.08 3.02
CA ASP A 130 9.99 7.27 2.45
C ASP A 130 9.66 8.59 3.18
N THR A 131 9.39 8.51 4.49
CA THR A 131 9.08 9.62 5.41
C THR A 131 7.76 10.37 5.15
N THR A 132 7.02 10.04 4.10
CA THR A 132 5.77 10.71 3.72
C THR A 132 4.58 9.78 3.55
N GLY A 133 4.81 8.48 3.50
CA GLY A 133 3.79 7.47 3.26
C GLY A 133 2.77 7.33 4.40
N PRO A 134 1.61 6.72 4.12
CA PRO A 134 0.48 6.66 5.03
C PRO A 134 0.58 5.53 6.07
N ASN A 135 1.71 5.42 6.74
CA ASN A 135 1.88 4.55 7.89
C ASN A 135 2.56 5.34 9.02
N PHE A 136 2.25 4.99 10.25
CA PHE A 136 2.77 5.66 11.44
C PHE A 136 3.65 4.77 12.27
N MET A 137 4.67 5.37 12.88
CA MET A 137 5.40 4.81 14.01
C MET A 137 5.21 5.70 15.23
N ILE A 138 4.67 5.14 16.29
CA ILE A 138 4.30 5.85 17.51
C ILE A 138 5.07 5.28 18.71
N ASP A 139 5.58 6.19 19.53
CA ASP A 139 6.12 5.87 20.85
C ASP A 139 5.00 5.87 21.89
N ALA A 140 4.50 4.69 22.21
CA ALA A 140 3.55 4.46 23.30
C ALA A 140 4.25 4.04 24.61
N THR A 141 5.56 4.19 24.71
CA THR A 141 6.32 3.79 25.90
C THR A 141 6.16 4.76 27.06
N HIS A 142 6.35 4.24 28.27
CA HIS A 142 6.37 5.02 29.51
C HIS A 142 7.67 4.79 30.27
N GLY A 143 8.45 5.86 30.47
CA GLY A 143 9.60 5.86 31.37
C GLY A 143 10.80 5.00 30.95
N VAL A 144 10.99 4.75 29.64
CA VAL A 144 12.11 3.95 29.13
C VAL A 144 13.39 4.79 29.08
N ALA A 145 14.46 4.28 29.72
CA ALA A 145 15.77 4.89 29.63
C ALA A 145 16.42 4.67 28.27
N TYR A 146 17.22 5.64 27.80
CA TYR A 146 17.98 5.59 26.55
C TYR A 146 17.15 5.50 25.25
N LEU A 147 15.83 5.68 25.33
CA LEU A 147 14.93 5.56 24.20
C LEU A 147 15.31 6.50 23.02
N ASN A 148 15.72 7.73 23.34
CA ASN A 148 16.13 8.72 22.32
C ASN A 148 17.36 8.28 21.51
N GLU A 149 18.23 7.47 22.08
CA GLU A 149 19.44 6.99 21.39
C GLU A 149 19.11 5.97 20.31
N ILE A 150 18.03 5.22 20.46
CA ILE A 150 17.61 4.19 19.51
C ILE A 150 16.52 4.66 18.53
N LYS A 151 15.95 5.84 18.75
CA LYS A 151 14.83 6.37 17.97
C LYS A 151 15.11 6.30 16.46
N GLU A 152 16.23 6.88 16.00
CA GLU A 152 16.59 6.91 14.59
C GLU A 152 16.78 5.51 13.98
N SER A 153 17.32 4.58 14.77
CA SER A 153 17.48 3.18 14.36
C SER A 153 16.12 2.47 14.23
N CYS A 154 15.18 2.75 15.13
CA CYS A 154 13.81 2.23 15.06
C CYS A 154 13.07 2.80 13.84
N VAL A 155 13.17 4.12 13.62
CA VAL A 155 12.58 4.79 12.46
C VAL A 155 13.14 4.21 11.15
N SER A 156 14.45 4.00 11.06
CA SER A 156 15.07 3.40 9.87
C SER A 156 14.57 1.96 9.64
N GLY A 157 14.42 1.16 10.69
CA GLY A 157 13.86 -0.18 10.62
C GLY A 157 12.38 -0.18 10.17
N PHE A 158 11.60 0.77 10.65
CA PHE A 158 10.21 1.00 10.25
C PHE A 158 10.10 1.44 8.78
N GLN A 159 10.94 2.37 8.33
CA GLN A 159 10.97 2.78 6.91
C GLN A 159 11.24 1.58 6.01
N TRP A 160 12.19 0.75 6.38
CA TRP A 160 12.49 -0.47 5.63
C TRP A 160 11.33 -1.48 5.67
N ALA A 161 10.70 -1.68 6.83
CA ALA A 161 9.55 -2.57 6.96
C ALA A 161 8.34 -2.12 6.13
N THR A 162 8.02 -0.81 6.14
CA THR A 162 6.88 -0.26 5.40
C THR A 162 7.11 -0.16 3.90
N LYS A 163 8.36 -0.14 3.45
CA LYS A 163 8.71 -0.12 2.03
C LYS A 163 8.50 -1.48 1.36
N ALA A 164 8.76 -2.56 2.09
CA ALA A 164 8.68 -3.94 1.59
C ALA A 164 8.09 -4.84 2.68
N GLY A 165 6.80 -5.12 2.58
CA GLY A 165 6.04 -5.90 3.56
C GLY A 165 6.32 -7.41 3.49
N PRO A 166 5.92 -8.18 4.50
CA PRO A 166 6.24 -9.60 4.60
C PRO A 166 5.38 -10.51 3.71
N LEU A 167 4.23 -10.05 3.18
CA LEU A 167 3.37 -10.88 2.33
C LEU A 167 4.01 -11.13 0.96
N CYS A 168 4.30 -10.08 0.23
CA CYS A 168 4.80 -10.16 -1.14
C CYS A 168 5.75 -9.02 -1.53
N ASP A 169 6.41 -8.43 -0.54
CA ASP A 169 7.40 -7.35 -0.74
C ASP A 169 6.80 -6.11 -1.43
N GLU A 170 5.50 -5.85 -1.16
CA GLU A 170 4.82 -4.63 -1.57
C GLU A 170 4.83 -3.60 -0.43
N GLY A 171 4.74 -2.31 -0.79
CA GLY A 171 4.73 -1.26 0.22
C GLY A 171 3.49 -1.32 1.11
N MET A 172 3.65 -1.02 2.39
CA MET A 172 2.53 -0.96 3.33
C MET A 172 1.73 0.34 3.19
N ARG A 173 0.43 0.24 3.51
CA ARG A 173 -0.50 1.37 3.55
C ARG A 173 -1.48 1.21 4.71
N GLY A 174 -1.64 2.27 5.50
CA GLY A 174 -2.67 2.32 6.54
C GLY A 174 -2.35 1.50 7.78
N VAL A 175 -1.08 1.35 8.13
CA VAL A 175 -0.64 0.61 9.32
C VAL A 175 0.00 1.57 10.33
N CYS A 176 -0.46 1.50 11.57
CA CYS A 176 0.11 2.17 12.71
C CYS A 176 0.90 1.17 13.56
N PHE A 177 2.18 1.39 13.73
CA PHE A 177 3.04 0.60 14.63
C PHE A 177 3.27 1.37 15.93
N ARG A 178 2.84 0.79 17.04
CA ARG A 178 3.02 1.35 18.40
C ARG A 178 4.11 0.59 19.12
N ILE A 179 5.18 1.27 19.48
CA ILE A 179 6.20 0.71 20.39
C ILE A 179 5.69 0.88 21.81
N LEU A 180 5.36 -0.23 22.47
CA LEU A 180 4.74 -0.24 23.79
C LEU A 180 5.77 -0.25 24.93
N ASP A 181 6.86 -0.98 24.74
CA ASP A 181 7.94 -1.08 25.70
C ASP A 181 9.25 -1.44 25.03
N VAL A 182 10.35 -1.10 25.68
CA VAL A 182 11.71 -1.40 25.21
C VAL A 182 12.60 -1.74 26.37
N THR A 183 13.29 -2.88 26.28
CA THR A 183 14.37 -3.24 27.21
C THR A 183 15.71 -3.06 26.52
N LEU A 184 16.55 -2.18 27.02
CA LEU A 184 17.86 -1.85 26.47
C LEU A 184 18.99 -2.21 27.39
N HIS A 185 20.10 -2.66 26.82
CA HIS A 185 21.34 -2.84 27.59
C HIS A 185 21.91 -1.48 28.01
N ALA A 186 22.42 -1.40 29.23
CA ALA A 186 22.97 -0.14 29.79
C ALA A 186 24.20 0.38 29.01
N ASP A 187 25.00 -0.52 28.43
CA ASP A 187 26.16 -0.17 27.65
C ASP A 187 25.76 0.15 26.20
N ALA A 188 26.16 1.32 25.70
CA ALA A 188 25.85 1.81 24.37
C ALA A 188 26.37 0.91 23.22
N ILE A 189 27.45 0.19 23.44
CA ILE A 189 28.04 -0.73 22.46
C ILE A 189 27.03 -1.82 22.04
N HIS A 190 26.19 -2.25 22.98
CA HIS A 190 25.21 -3.32 22.76
C HIS A 190 23.89 -2.84 22.15
N ARG A 191 23.63 -1.53 22.05
CA ARG A 191 22.41 -0.96 21.47
C ARG A 191 22.65 -0.12 20.21
N GLY A 192 23.73 -0.39 19.50
CA GLY A 192 24.04 0.28 18.24
C GLY A 192 23.05 0.00 17.14
N MET A 193 23.08 0.84 16.07
CA MET A 193 22.17 0.75 14.92
C MET A 193 22.09 -0.65 14.29
N GLY A 194 23.24 -1.36 14.16
CA GLY A 194 23.29 -2.72 13.63
C GLY A 194 22.51 -3.76 14.45
N GLN A 195 22.19 -3.45 15.73
CA GLN A 195 21.36 -4.30 16.59
C GLN A 195 19.90 -3.88 16.56
N ILE A 196 19.60 -2.58 16.63
CA ILE A 196 18.24 -2.06 16.78
C ILE A 196 17.48 -2.05 15.46
N LEU A 197 18.07 -1.61 14.35
CA LEU A 197 17.41 -1.51 13.05
C LEU A 197 16.80 -2.85 12.58
N PRO A 198 17.55 -3.97 12.54
CA PRO A 198 16.97 -5.26 12.13
C PRO A 198 15.92 -5.76 13.12
N THR A 199 16.06 -5.42 14.43
CA THR A 199 15.06 -5.78 15.44
C THR A 199 13.77 -4.99 15.26
N ALA A 200 13.87 -3.70 14.98
CA ALA A 200 12.70 -2.87 14.68
C ALA A 200 11.93 -3.37 13.45
N ARG A 201 12.63 -3.70 12.35
CA ARG A 201 12.01 -4.33 11.18
C ARG A 201 11.33 -5.66 11.54
N LYS A 202 12.03 -6.50 12.31
CA LYS A 202 11.54 -7.82 12.73
C LYS A 202 10.25 -7.70 13.57
N VAL A 203 10.20 -6.78 14.55
CA VAL A 203 9.02 -6.59 15.40
C VAL A 203 7.86 -5.96 14.64
N CYS A 204 8.11 -5.08 13.67
CA CYS A 204 7.07 -4.57 12.77
C CYS A 204 6.42 -5.71 11.97
N PHE A 205 7.21 -6.64 11.42
CA PHE A 205 6.67 -7.79 10.70
C PHE A 205 5.89 -8.74 11.61
N ALA A 206 6.37 -9.00 12.83
CA ALA A 206 5.63 -9.79 13.80
C ALA A 206 4.27 -9.16 14.14
N SER A 207 4.26 -7.86 14.43
CA SER A 207 3.04 -7.11 14.73
C SER A 207 2.08 -7.07 13.54
N TYR A 208 2.58 -6.88 12.34
CA TYR A 208 1.80 -6.89 11.10
C TYR A 208 1.11 -8.25 10.88
N LEU A 209 1.87 -9.35 10.99
CA LEU A 209 1.32 -10.70 10.75
C LEU A 209 0.27 -11.13 11.80
N THR A 210 0.30 -10.55 13.00
CA THR A 210 -0.70 -10.82 14.06
C THR A 210 -1.91 -9.89 14.00
N ALA A 211 -1.90 -8.90 13.12
CA ALA A 211 -2.93 -7.86 12.97
C ALA A 211 -3.91 -8.14 11.81
N LYS A 212 -4.11 -9.40 11.44
CA LYS A 212 -4.94 -9.81 10.33
C LYS A 212 -4.56 -9.11 9.03
N PRO A 213 -3.45 -9.52 8.42
CA PRO A 213 -2.92 -8.89 7.22
C PRO A 213 -3.89 -8.99 6.05
N ALA A 214 -3.89 -7.97 5.19
CA ALA A 214 -4.70 -7.89 3.98
C ALA A 214 -3.93 -7.20 2.86
N LEU A 215 -4.44 -7.31 1.63
CA LEU A 215 -3.98 -6.54 0.48
C LEU A 215 -4.99 -5.46 0.13
N VAL A 216 -4.50 -4.34 -0.37
CA VAL A 216 -5.32 -3.30 -1.01
C VAL A 216 -4.95 -3.18 -2.47
N GLU A 217 -5.97 -3.00 -3.30
CA GLU A 217 -5.85 -2.77 -4.74
C GLU A 217 -6.28 -1.35 -5.09
N PRO A 218 -5.70 -0.74 -6.14
CA PRO A 218 -6.14 0.55 -6.62
C PRO A 218 -7.42 0.38 -7.44
N LEU A 219 -8.37 1.30 -7.24
CA LEU A 219 -9.61 1.38 -8.00
C LEU A 219 -9.63 2.64 -8.87
N TYR A 220 -10.14 2.47 -10.09
CA TYR A 220 -10.53 3.58 -10.94
C TYR A 220 -12.00 3.94 -10.73
N MET A 221 -12.30 5.24 -10.79
CA MET A 221 -13.62 5.72 -11.13
C MET A 221 -13.74 5.72 -12.65
N ALA A 222 -14.57 4.82 -13.17
CA ALA A 222 -14.90 4.76 -14.58
C ALA A 222 -16.17 5.56 -14.83
N ASP A 223 -16.07 6.65 -15.59
CA ASP A 223 -17.20 7.44 -16.08
C ASP A 223 -17.48 7.03 -17.54
N ILE A 224 -18.61 6.37 -17.76
CA ILE A 224 -18.96 5.75 -19.04
C ILE A 224 -20.16 6.48 -19.62
N SER A 225 -19.93 7.25 -20.68
CA SER A 225 -21.00 7.87 -21.44
C SER A 225 -21.53 6.91 -22.51
N CYS A 226 -22.83 6.60 -22.47
CA CYS A 226 -23.45 5.72 -23.45
C CYS A 226 -24.93 6.07 -23.70
N PRO A 227 -25.52 5.66 -24.84
CA PRO A 227 -26.98 5.69 -25.03
C PRO A 227 -27.68 4.70 -24.10
N LEU A 228 -28.89 5.02 -23.71
CA LEU A 228 -29.74 4.18 -22.82
C LEU A 228 -29.99 2.76 -23.39
N ASP A 229 -30.05 2.62 -24.73
CA ASP A 229 -30.27 1.33 -25.40
C ASP A 229 -29.15 0.31 -25.16
N VAL A 230 -27.94 0.76 -24.85
CA VAL A 230 -26.77 -0.11 -24.61
C VAL A 230 -26.33 -0.16 -23.13
N ALA A 231 -27.00 0.55 -22.23
CA ALA A 231 -26.64 0.59 -20.81
C ALA A 231 -26.60 -0.81 -20.17
N GLY A 232 -27.52 -1.71 -20.55
CA GLY A 232 -27.53 -3.10 -20.10
C GLY A 232 -26.27 -3.88 -20.48
N ASN A 233 -25.70 -3.60 -21.66
CA ASN A 233 -24.44 -4.22 -22.09
C ASN A 233 -23.24 -3.70 -21.26
N VAL A 234 -23.26 -2.40 -20.93
CA VAL A 234 -22.23 -1.79 -20.05
C VAL A 234 -22.23 -2.46 -18.67
N TYR A 235 -23.43 -2.68 -18.09
CA TYR A 235 -23.55 -3.41 -16.80
C TYR A 235 -23.01 -4.83 -16.90
N GLY A 236 -23.30 -5.53 -18.00
CA GLY A 236 -22.75 -6.87 -18.22
C GLY A 236 -21.23 -6.93 -18.31
N VAL A 237 -20.60 -5.92 -18.93
CA VAL A 237 -19.14 -5.82 -19.02
C VAL A 237 -18.52 -5.49 -17.67
N LEU A 238 -19.07 -4.50 -16.94
CA LEU A 238 -18.61 -4.12 -15.60
C LEU A 238 -18.70 -5.29 -14.64
N SER A 239 -19.81 -6.00 -14.61
CA SER A 239 -20.04 -7.13 -13.71
C SER A 239 -19.02 -8.27 -13.91
N ARG A 240 -18.66 -8.57 -15.17
CA ARG A 240 -17.61 -9.57 -15.46
C ARG A 240 -16.22 -9.15 -15.01
N ARG A 241 -15.99 -7.84 -14.88
CA ARG A 241 -14.72 -7.24 -14.50
C ARG A 241 -14.71 -6.72 -13.06
N ARG A 242 -15.57 -7.26 -12.19
CA ARG A 242 -15.67 -6.87 -10.79
C ARG A 242 -15.99 -5.38 -10.60
N GLY A 243 -16.55 -4.72 -11.61
CA GLY A 243 -16.96 -3.33 -11.53
C GLY A 243 -18.17 -3.15 -10.64
N GLU A 244 -18.15 -2.18 -9.73
CA GLU A 244 -19.25 -1.82 -8.85
C GLU A 244 -19.85 -0.50 -9.32
N ILE A 245 -21.17 -0.52 -9.65
CA ILE A 245 -21.88 0.66 -10.15
C ILE A 245 -22.21 1.57 -8.97
N VAL A 246 -21.73 2.81 -9.04
CA VAL A 246 -21.96 3.84 -8.02
C VAL A 246 -23.25 4.61 -8.30
N GLU A 247 -23.39 5.11 -9.53
CA GLU A 247 -24.55 5.89 -9.94
C GLU A 247 -24.77 5.84 -11.46
N GLU A 248 -26.01 6.10 -11.84
CA GLU A 248 -26.41 6.33 -13.23
C GLU A 248 -27.03 7.72 -13.36
N ILE A 249 -26.49 8.56 -14.23
CA ILE A 249 -26.89 9.95 -14.40
C ILE A 249 -27.45 10.15 -15.81
N PRO A 250 -28.79 10.10 -15.99
CA PRO A 250 -29.41 10.42 -17.27
C PRO A 250 -29.14 11.87 -17.66
N LYS A 251 -28.76 12.11 -18.93
CA LYS A 251 -28.55 13.48 -19.45
C LYS A 251 -29.88 14.05 -19.96
N PRO A 252 -30.47 15.06 -19.29
CA PRO A 252 -31.77 15.61 -19.68
C PRO A 252 -31.77 16.10 -21.12
N GLY A 253 -32.87 15.76 -21.85
CA GLY A 253 -33.06 16.19 -23.25
C GLY A 253 -32.25 15.38 -24.28
N THR A 254 -31.56 14.33 -23.85
CA THR A 254 -30.80 13.44 -24.75
C THR A 254 -31.06 11.97 -24.41
N PRO A 255 -30.92 11.03 -25.37
CA PRO A 255 -31.03 9.60 -25.09
C PRO A 255 -29.75 9.03 -24.44
N MET A 256 -28.93 9.86 -23.85
CA MET A 256 -27.62 9.51 -23.26
C MET A 256 -27.71 9.42 -21.75
N THR A 257 -26.91 8.49 -21.18
CA THR A 257 -26.66 8.38 -19.75
C THR A 257 -25.16 8.33 -19.48
N ALA A 258 -24.76 8.74 -18.27
CA ALA A 258 -23.43 8.52 -17.72
C ALA A 258 -23.54 7.49 -16.61
N ILE A 259 -22.76 6.42 -16.70
CA ILE A 259 -22.64 5.38 -15.69
C ILE A 259 -21.31 5.55 -15.00
N ARG A 260 -21.34 5.76 -13.69
CA ARG A 260 -20.15 5.80 -12.85
C ARG A 260 -20.01 4.50 -12.10
N ALA A 261 -18.82 3.92 -12.17
CA ALA A 261 -18.53 2.66 -11.55
C ALA A 261 -17.10 2.62 -11.01
N TYR A 262 -16.89 1.95 -9.88
CA TYR A 262 -15.56 1.57 -9.44
C TYR A 262 -15.09 0.36 -10.24
N LEU A 263 -13.88 0.42 -10.76
CA LEU A 263 -13.27 -0.66 -11.54
C LEU A 263 -11.86 -0.95 -11.00
N PRO A 264 -11.56 -2.17 -10.54
CA PRO A 264 -10.19 -2.54 -10.17
C PRO A 264 -9.22 -2.32 -11.32
N VAL A 265 -8.07 -1.70 -11.04
CA VAL A 265 -7.08 -1.39 -12.08
C VAL A 265 -6.62 -2.65 -12.80
N LYS A 266 -6.51 -3.78 -12.12
CA LYS A 266 -6.20 -5.08 -12.72
C LYS A 266 -7.19 -5.48 -13.81
N GLU A 267 -8.47 -5.18 -13.62
CA GLU A 267 -9.55 -5.50 -14.56
C GLU A 267 -9.75 -4.43 -15.64
N SER A 268 -9.02 -3.32 -15.55
CA SER A 268 -9.11 -2.22 -16.54
C SER A 268 -8.36 -2.53 -17.85
N PHE A 269 -7.41 -3.46 -17.82
CA PHE A 269 -6.68 -3.84 -19.02
C PHE A 269 -7.61 -4.47 -20.07
N GLY A 270 -7.60 -3.93 -21.27
CA GLY A 270 -8.50 -4.33 -22.36
C GLY A 270 -9.99 -3.94 -22.14
N PHE A 271 -10.34 -3.23 -21.07
CA PHE A 271 -11.72 -2.84 -20.75
C PHE A 271 -12.36 -2.00 -21.85
N THR A 272 -11.63 -1.03 -22.39
CA THR A 272 -12.15 -0.14 -23.44
C THR A 272 -12.50 -0.92 -24.72
N ALA A 273 -11.67 -1.88 -25.12
CA ALA A 273 -11.91 -2.71 -26.29
C ALA A 273 -13.12 -3.64 -26.08
N ASP A 274 -13.21 -4.27 -24.92
CA ASP A 274 -14.32 -5.14 -24.53
C ASP A 274 -15.64 -4.37 -24.47
N LEU A 275 -15.63 -3.18 -23.87
CA LEU A 275 -16.79 -2.30 -23.79
C LEU A 275 -17.28 -1.89 -25.20
N ARG A 276 -16.37 -1.48 -26.07
CA ARG A 276 -16.70 -1.11 -27.45
C ARG A 276 -17.29 -2.27 -28.24
N SER A 277 -16.74 -3.46 -28.10
CA SER A 277 -17.24 -4.64 -28.82
C SER A 277 -18.68 -4.99 -28.41
N HIS A 278 -19.03 -4.88 -27.12
CA HIS A 278 -20.36 -5.19 -26.60
C HIS A 278 -21.39 -4.06 -26.78
N THR A 279 -20.95 -2.85 -27.07
CA THR A 279 -21.82 -1.68 -27.26
C THR A 279 -21.85 -1.17 -28.71
N GLY A 280 -21.21 -1.88 -29.64
CA GLY A 280 -21.08 -1.44 -31.04
C GLY A 280 -20.35 -0.09 -31.17
N GLY A 281 -19.39 0.19 -30.29
CA GLY A 281 -18.63 1.45 -30.27
C GLY A 281 -19.38 2.66 -29.70
N LYS A 282 -20.58 2.47 -29.14
CA LYS A 282 -21.41 3.57 -28.64
C LYS A 282 -21.07 4.03 -27.21
N ALA A 283 -20.29 3.26 -26.44
CA ALA A 283 -19.88 3.62 -25.09
C ALA A 283 -18.43 4.13 -25.04
N PHE A 284 -18.23 5.20 -24.28
CA PHE A 284 -16.94 5.88 -24.13
C PHE A 284 -16.55 5.93 -22.65
N PRO A 285 -15.62 5.07 -22.21
CA PRO A 285 -15.16 5.06 -20.84
C PRO A 285 -14.02 6.07 -20.64
N GLN A 286 -14.05 6.73 -19.50
CA GLN A 286 -12.95 7.51 -18.95
C GLN A 286 -12.63 6.98 -17.58
N CYS A 287 -11.42 6.51 -17.33
CA CYS A 287 -10.98 5.94 -16.05
C CYS A 287 -9.95 6.86 -15.41
N VAL A 288 -10.18 7.21 -14.16
CA VAL A 288 -9.26 8.01 -13.34
C VAL A 288 -9.07 7.30 -12.00
N PHE A 289 -7.86 7.29 -11.45
CA PHE A 289 -7.61 6.75 -10.11
C PHE A 289 -8.51 7.45 -9.09
N ASP A 290 -9.16 6.67 -8.24
CA ASP A 290 -10.05 7.16 -7.20
C ASP A 290 -9.48 6.87 -5.80
N HIS A 291 -9.40 5.61 -5.42
CA HIS A 291 -8.93 5.22 -4.08
C HIS A 291 -8.34 3.81 -4.04
N TRP A 292 -7.86 3.45 -2.86
CA TRP A 292 -7.39 2.10 -2.55
C TRP A 292 -8.46 1.35 -1.76
N GLU A 293 -8.75 0.11 -2.13
CA GLU A 293 -9.72 -0.73 -1.43
C GLU A 293 -9.11 -2.06 -0.99
N VAL A 294 -9.55 -2.57 0.17
CA VAL A 294 -9.12 -3.87 0.70
C VAL A 294 -9.72 -4.99 -0.11
N ILE A 295 -8.90 -5.88 -0.64
CA ILE A 295 -9.35 -7.10 -1.31
C ILE A 295 -9.93 -8.05 -0.28
N ARG A 296 -11.15 -8.51 -0.48
CA ARG A 296 -11.83 -9.45 0.42
C ARG A 296 -11.19 -10.84 0.35
N GLY A 297 -10.89 -11.40 1.51
CA GLY A 297 -10.31 -12.74 1.64
C GLY A 297 -9.04 -12.73 2.49
N ASP A 298 -8.52 -13.92 2.77
CA ASP A 298 -7.29 -14.11 3.54
C ASP A 298 -6.10 -14.24 2.59
N PRO A 299 -5.13 -13.32 2.60
CA PRO A 299 -3.94 -13.39 1.74
C PRO A 299 -3.02 -14.57 2.09
N THR A 300 -3.20 -15.20 3.25
CA THR A 300 -2.44 -16.40 3.65
C THR A 300 -2.99 -17.69 3.08
N ASP A 301 -4.24 -17.68 2.61
CA ASP A 301 -4.89 -18.80 1.94
C ASP A 301 -4.63 -18.73 0.43
N PRO A 302 -3.83 -19.64 -0.15
CA PRO A 302 -3.52 -19.64 -1.58
C PRO A 302 -4.74 -19.80 -2.49
N SER A 303 -5.86 -20.31 -1.97
CA SER A 303 -7.11 -20.51 -2.72
C SER A 303 -7.97 -19.26 -2.77
N SER A 304 -7.68 -18.27 -1.94
CA SER A 304 -8.35 -16.99 -1.93
C SER A 304 -7.82 -16.07 -3.04
N MET A 305 -8.63 -15.11 -3.47
CA MET A 305 -8.21 -14.12 -4.45
C MET A 305 -6.95 -13.33 -4.02
N PRO A 306 -6.86 -12.75 -2.81
CA PRO A 306 -5.63 -12.09 -2.39
C PRO A 306 -4.46 -13.07 -2.22
N GLY A 307 -4.69 -14.34 -1.85
CA GLY A 307 -3.65 -15.36 -1.76
C GLY A 307 -3.06 -15.73 -3.13
N GLU A 308 -3.89 -15.78 -4.18
CA GLU A 308 -3.39 -15.91 -5.55
C GLU A 308 -2.51 -14.72 -5.96
N VAL A 309 -2.94 -13.49 -5.65
CA VAL A 309 -2.16 -12.27 -5.92
C VAL A 309 -0.81 -12.31 -5.20
N VAL A 310 -0.79 -12.70 -3.92
CA VAL A 310 0.45 -12.88 -3.14
C VAL A 310 1.36 -13.90 -3.82
N THR A 311 0.84 -15.06 -4.16
CA THR A 311 1.60 -16.16 -4.78
C THR A 311 2.20 -15.73 -6.12
N GLN A 312 1.41 -15.10 -6.99
CA GLN A 312 1.87 -14.59 -8.29
C GLN A 312 2.93 -13.50 -8.14
N THR A 313 2.71 -12.57 -7.20
CA THR A 313 3.66 -11.47 -6.95
C THR A 313 4.98 -11.99 -6.38
N ARG A 314 4.93 -12.92 -5.42
CA ARG A 314 6.14 -13.57 -4.88
C ARG A 314 6.92 -14.31 -5.96
N LYS A 315 6.23 -15.05 -6.83
CA LYS A 315 6.86 -15.75 -7.97
C LYS A 315 7.52 -14.77 -8.94
N ARG A 316 6.85 -13.66 -9.28
CA ARG A 316 7.39 -12.62 -10.16
C ARG A 316 8.65 -11.97 -9.59
N LYS A 317 8.64 -11.67 -8.28
CA LYS A 317 9.78 -11.06 -7.56
C LYS A 317 10.87 -12.07 -7.15
N ALA A 318 10.79 -13.32 -7.60
CA ALA A 318 11.71 -14.39 -7.23
C ALA A 318 11.88 -14.59 -5.70
N LEU A 319 10.84 -14.31 -4.92
CA LEU A 319 10.83 -14.54 -3.48
C LEU A 319 10.62 -16.03 -3.18
N SER A 320 10.99 -16.43 -1.95
CA SER A 320 10.74 -17.80 -1.47
C SER A 320 9.25 -18.16 -1.55
N GLU A 321 8.96 -19.44 -1.84
CA GLU A 321 7.57 -19.92 -1.80
C GLU A 321 6.96 -19.75 -0.40
N GLY A 322 5.72 -19.24 -0.37
CA GLY A 322 4.98 -19.01 0.86
C GLY A 322 5.41 -17.76 1.64
N ILE A 323 4.49 -17.29 2.46
CA ILE A 323 4.70 -16.18 3.37
C ILE A 323 5.61 -16.63 4.51
N PRO A 324 6.61 -15.85 4.93
CA PRO A 324 7.46 -16.22 6.06
C PRO A 324 6.62 -16.47 7.33
N PRO A 325 6.85 -17.58 8.05
CA PRO A 325 6.09 -17.91 9.25
C PRO A 325 6.35 -16.89 10.36
N LEU A 326 5.34 -16.67 11.21
CA LEU A 326 5.38 -15.72 12.32
C LEU A 326 6.57 -15.99 13.28
N ASP A 327 6.90 -17.27 13.54
CA ASP A 327 8.00 -17.67 14.40
C ASP A 327 9.38 -17.14 13.97
N ARG A 328 9.51 -16.74 12.71
CA ARG A 328 10.74 -16.09 12.22
C ARG A 328 10.91 -14.68 12.82
N PHE A 329 9.83 -14.03 13.16
CA PHE A 329 9.80 -12.63 13.57
C PHE A 329 9.44 -12.44 15.05
N LEU A 330 8.63 -13.34 15.60
CA LEU A 330 8.17 -13.30 16.98
C LEU A 330 9.11 -14.14 17.86
N ASP A 331 9.71 -13.50 18.85
CA ASP A 331 10.51 -14.18 19.88
C ASP A 331 9.65 -14.43 21.13
N ARG A 332 10.06 -15.43 21.90
CA ARG A 332 9.48 -15.70 23.23
C ARG A 332 10.28 -14.96 24.31
N LEU A 333 9.64 -14.63 25.42
CA LEU A 333 10.29 -14.01 26.61
C LEU A 333 11.50 -14.78 27.09
#